data_62b788dde010f94b4a02f9c546688235
#
_entry.id   62b788dde010f94b4a02f9c546688235
#
_cell.length_a   1.000
_cell.length_b   1.000
_cell.length_c   1.000
_cell.angle_alpha   90.00
_cell.angle_beta   90.00
_cell.angle_gamma   90.00
#
_symmetry.space_group_name_H-M   'P 1'
#
loop_
_entity.id
_entity.type
_entity.pdbx_description
1 polymer ?
#
loop_
_entity_poly.entity_id
_entity_poly.type
_entity_poly.pdbx_seq_one_letter_code
_entity_poly.pdbx_strand_id
1 'polypeptide(L)'
;MKLIFEKGTPGRHCHLLPDCDVPVHQIGVGRKEKLNLPELSENEISRHYTGLAGRAHGVNNGFYPLGSCTMKYNPKVNEEAASLEGFAGIHPLQPEHTVRGALRVFDLAEQYLCEITGMDAMTFQPAAGAHGEFTGLLLIKAYHHSRGDEKRTKIIVPDSAHGTNPASATMAGYSVVSIPSREDGCVDLDKLKEAVGEDTAGLMLTNPNTVGLFDKNILEITRIVHDGGGLCYYDGANLNAVSGIVRPGDMGFDVIHLNLHKTFSTPHGGGGPGSGPVGCKEFLRPFLPGFMVKGPQSIGSVKMFYGNFGVVVKALAYIMTLGREGIPEASSNAVLNANYMMNKLSDLYQMAYNETCMHEFVMTLEDLKHDINVSAMDIAKALLDYGIHPPTMYFPLIVHEALMVEPTETESKETLDEAIEVFRSIYEKAKADPQSLHQAPVKTPVRRLDEVTAARKPVLRYIGE
;
A
#
# COMPACT_ATOMS: atom_id res chain seq x y z
N MET A 1 28.46 -9.54 6.71
CA MET A 1 27.85 -10.81 7.17
C MET A 1 27.98 -11.77 6.02
N LYS A 2 28.40 -13.01 6.27
CA LYS A 2 28.48 -14.04 5.21
C LYS A 2 27.07 -14.40 4.72
N LEU A 3 26.94 -14.68 3.43
CA LEU A 3 25.72 -15.26 2.88
C LEU A 3 25.53 -16.68 3.44
N ILE A 4 24.27 -17.16 3.42
CA ILE A 4 23.97 -18.52 3.90
C ILE A 4 24.78 -19.58 3.13
N PHE A 5 24.98 -19.37 1.83
CA PHE A 5 25.74 -20.27 0.94
C PHE A 5 27.26 -20.35 1.26
N GLU A 6 27.78 -19.35 2.00
CA GLU A 6 29.20 -19.29 2.40
C GLU A 6 29.46 -19.93 3.77
N LYS A 7 28.43 -20.50 4.40
CA LYS A 7 28.50 -21.04 5.77
C LYS A 7 28.49 -22.55 5.84
N GLY A 8 28.11 -23.24 4.79
CA GLY A 8 27.95 -24.69 4.77
C GLY A 8 29.20 -25.46 5.15
N THR A 9 29.03 -26.56 5.87
CA THR A 9 30.09 -27.53 6.19
C THR A 9 29.64 -28.89 5.75
N PRO A 10 30.39 -29.60 4.86
CA PRO A 10 29.98 -30.91 4.36
C PRO A 10 29.69 -31.92 5.50
N GLY A 11 28.60 -32.65 5.37
CA GLY A 11 28.11 -33.59 6.38
C GLY A 11 27.29 -32.98 7.52
N ARG A 12 27.11 -31.65 7.57
CA ARG A 12 26.27 -30.99 8.54
C ARG A 12 24.87 -30.76 7.96
N HIS A 13 23.91 -31.57 8.38
CA HIS A 13 22.52 -31.50 7.90
C HIS A 13 21.54 -31.77 9.02
N CYS A 14 20.30 -31.36 8.76
CA CYS A 14 19.18 -31.51 9.67
C CYS A 14 18.11 -32.38 8.99
N HIS A 15 17.76 -33.52 9.58
CA HIS A 15 16.71 -34.40 9.09
C HIS A 15 15.37 -34.04 9.77
N LEU A 16 14.64 -33.13 9.19
CA LEU A 16 13.30 -32.75 9.66
C LEU A 16 12.17 -33.36 8.84
N LEU A 17 12.48 -33.86 7.65
CA LEU A 17 11.47 -34.51 6.81
C LEU A 17 11.27 -35.95 7.23
N PRO A 18 10.04 -36.47 7.27
CA PRO A 18 9.76 -37.87 7.46
C PRO A 18 10.30 -38.67 6.28
N ASP A 19 10.51 -39.96 6.51
CA ASP A 19 10.83 -40.89 5.43
C ASP A 19 9.72 -40.90 4.37
N CYS A 20 10.10 -41.16 3.11
CA CYS A 20 9.14 -41.29 2.03
C CYS A 20 8.30 -42.56 2.20
N ASP A 21 7.00 -42.41 2.40
CA ASP A 21 6.04 -43.49 2.62
C ASP A 21 5.33 -43.97 1.35
N VAL A 22 5.70 -43.42 0.19
CA VAL A 22 5.17 -43.79 -1.12
C VAL A 22 6.27 -44.38 -2.02
N PRO A 23 5.93 -45.22 -3.01
CA PRO A 23 6.91 -45.74 -3.94
C PRO A 23 7.68 -44.66 -4.67
N VAL A 24 9.01 -44.70 -4.59
CA VAL A 24 9.89 -43.75 -5.29
C VAL A 24 10.08 -44.23 -6.73
N HIS A 25 9.60 -43.43 -7.68
CA HIS A 25 9.83 -43.66 -9.10
C HIS A 25 11.00 -42.83 -9.59
N GLN A 26 11.98 -43.48 -10.21
CA GLN A 26 13.06 -42.77 -10.89
C GLN A 26 12.55 -42.14 -12.18
N ILE A 27 12.70 -40.84 -12.29
CA ILE A 27 12.42 -40.11 -13.54
C ILE A 27 13.63 -40.26 -14.48
N GLY A 28 13.39 -40.63 -15.74
CA GLY A 28 14.44 -40.84 -16.74
C GLY A 28 15.31 -39.61 -17.05
N VAL A 29 14.86 -38.40 -16.62
CA VAL A 29 15.59 -37.15 -16.77
C VAL A 29 15.80 -36.55 -15.37
N GLY A 30 16.88 -36.92 -14.73
CA GLY A 30 17.30 -36.39 -13.43
C GLY A 30 18.44 -35.41 -13.53
N ARG A 31 18.61 -34.58 -12.47
CA ARG A 31 19.78 -33.74 -12.34
C ARG A 31 21.05 -34.58 -12.23
N LYS A 32 22.07 -34.23 -13.02
CA LYS A 32 23.37 -34.93 -12.99
C LYS A 32 24.29 -34.43 -11.89
N GLU A 33 24.16 -33.13 -11.52
CA GLU A 33 24.99 -32.50 -10.51
C GLU A 33 24.22 -32.28 -9.22
N LYS A 34 24.89 -32.36 -8.08
CA LYS A 34 24.30 -31.96 -6.79
C LYS A 34 23.86 -30.48 -6.80
N LEU A 35 22.80 -30.19 -6.05
CA LEU A 35 22.43 -28.82 -5.77
C LEU A 35 23.53 -28.14 -4.95
N ASN A 36 23.90 -26.93 -5.33
CA ASN A 36 24.82 -26.10 -4.53
C ASN A 36 24.04 -25.46 -3.37
N LEU A 37 23.56 -26.29 -2.43
CA LEU A 37 22.89 -25.87 -1.21
C LEU A 37 23.86 -26.03 -0.03
N PRO A 38 23.89 -25.07 0.91
CA PRO A 38 24.74 -25.17 2.08
C PRO A 38 24.24 -26.26 3.04
N GLU A 39 25.16 -27.06 3.58
CA GLU A 39 24.86 -28.03 4.63
C GLU A 39 25.02 -27.34 6.00
N LEU A 40 23.92 -27.11 6.73
CA LEU A 40 23.83 -26.35 7.97
C LEU A 40 22.93 -27.03 8.98
N SER A 41 23.22 -26.85 10.26
CA SER A 41 22.33 -27.24 11.33
C SER A 41 21.17 -26.26 11.49
N GLU A 42 20.07 -26.68 12.09
CA GLU A 42 18.89 -25.85 12.36
C GLU A 42 19.24 -24.58 13.12
N ASN A 43 20.06 -24.69 14.16
CA ASN A 43 20.43 -23.53 14.97
C ASN A 43 21.27 -22.50 14.19
N GLU A 44 22.11 -22.95 13.25
CA GLU A 44 22.88 -22.04 12.37
C GLU A 44 21.98 -21.28 11.43
N ILE A 45 20.97 -21.96 10.86
CA ILE A 45 19.95 -21.37 10.01
C ILE A 45 19.14 -20.35 10.81
N SER A 46 18.63 -20.74 11.97
CA SER A 46 17.85 -19.87 12.88
C SER A 46 18.65 -18.61 13.24
N ARG A 47 19.89 -18.76 13.70
CA ARG A 47 20.76 -17.63 14.05
C ARG A 47 21.09 -16.72 12.87
N HIS A 48 21.26 -17.29 11.68
CA HIS A 48 21.51 -16.52 10.47
C HIS A 48 20.33 -15.60 10.13
N TYR A 49 19.13 -16.17 10.06
CA TYR A 49 17.93 -15.41 9.69
C TYR A 49 17.45 -14.48 10.81
N THR A 50 17.59 -14.85 12.08
CA THR A 50 17.35 -13.95 13.22
C THR A 50 18.28 -12.74 13.17
N GLY A 51 19.58 -12.97 12.85
CA GLY A 51 20.53 -11.89 12.68
C GLY A 51 20.25 -10.99 11.46
N LEU A 52 19.66 -11.52 10.40
CA LEU A 52 19.20 -10.73 9.25
C LEU A 52 17.93 -9.93 9.62
N ALA A 53 16.97 -10.57 10.26
CA ALA A 53 15.72 -9.92 10.70
C ALA A 53 16.00 -8.73 11.63
N GLY A 54 16.97 -8.86 12.55
CA GLY A 54 17.40 -7.78 13.44
C GLY A 54 18.05 -6.58 12.75
N ARG A 55 18.35 -6.67 11.45
CA ARG A 55 18.86 -5.55 10.63
C ARG A 55 17.78 -4.86 9.79
N ALA A 56 16.61 -5.46 9.69
CA ALA A 56 15.47 -4.86 9.03
C ALA A 56 14.73 -3.93 10.01
N HIS A 57 14.31 -2.76 9.52
CA HIS A 57 13.45 -1.88 10.29
C HIS A 57 11.99 -2.24 10.04
N GLY A 58 11.19 -2.23 11.08
CA GLY A 58 9.75 -2.47 11.04
C GLY A 58 9.03 -1.64 12.10
N VAL A 59 7.72 -1.62 12.07
CA VAL A 59 6.87 -0.84 13.01
C VAL A 59 7.07 -1.18 14.49
N ASN A 60 7.70 -2.31 14.79
CA ASN A 60 8.05 -2.71 16.16
C ASN A 60 9.47 -2.27 16.58
N ASN A 61 10.25 -1.68 15.67
CA ASN A 61 11.63 -1.26 15.94
C ASN A 61 11.76 0.24 16.19
N GLY A 62 10.81 1.04 15.71
CA GLY A 62 10.82 2.49 15.86
C GLY A 62 9.87 3.18 14.87
N PHE A 63 9.93 4.49 14.86
CA PHE A 63 9.07 5.33 14.04
C PHE A 63 9.23 5.06 12.54
N TYR A 64 8.11 4.90 11.84
CA TYR A 64 8.06 4.48 10.44
C TYR A 64 7.14 5.40 9.62
N PRO A 65 7.51 6.67 9.38
CA PRO A 65 6.63 7.67 8.78
C PRO A 65 6.58 7.63 7.25
N LEU A 66 6.55 6.44 6.65
CA LEU A 66 6.57 6.27 5.20
C LEU A 66 5.23 6.69 4.59
N GLY A 67 5.18 7.90 4.04
CA GLY A 67 3.99 8.47 3.45
C GLY A 67 3.40 7.61 2.33
N SER A 68 2.08 7.66 2.21
CA SER A 68 1.27 6.85 1.29
C SER A 68 1.26 5.33 1.58
N CYS A 69 2.00 4.86 2.62
CA CYS A 69 2.13 3.44 2.95
C CYS A 69 1.40 3.04 4.23
N THR A 70 1.05 3.98 5.10
CA THR A 70 0.34 3.72 6.37
C THR A 70 1.00 2.63 7.19
N MET A 71 2.26 2.88 7.58
CA MET A 71 3.06 1.93 8.35
C MET A 71 2.69 1.99 9.83
N LYS A 72 1.47 1.59 10.16
CA LYS A 72 0.98 1.59 11.53
C LYS A 72 1.14 0.25 12.23
N TYR A 73 1.07 0.26 13.55
CA TYR A 73 1.15 -0.93 14.39
C TYR A 73 0.09 -1.96 13.99
N ASN A 74 0.49 -3.23 13.97
CA ASN A 74 -0.39 -4.36 13.69
C ASN A 74 -0.76 -5.04 15.02
N PRO A 75 -2.01 -4.90 15.53
CA PRO A 75 -2.41 -5.48 16.81
C PRO A 75 -2.23 -7.00 16.85
N LYS A 76 -1.65 -7.51 17.93
CA LYS A 76 -1.34 -8.95 18.08
C LYS A 76 -2.59 -9.81 18.09
N VAL A 77 -3.70 -9.31 18.62
CA VAL A 77 -4.99 -10.00 18.62
C VAL A 77 -5.46 -10.37 17.21
N ASN A 78 -5.09 -9.59 16.19
CA ASN A 78 -5.43 -9.89 14.80
C ASN A 78 -4.67 -11.13 14.29
N GLU A 79 -3.39 -11.27 14.69
CA GLU A 79 -2.58 -12.46 14.38
C GLU A 79 -3.11 -13.70 15.10
N GLU A 80 -3.46 -13.56 16.38
CA GLU A 80 -4.04 -14.63 17.17
C GLU A 80 -5.36 -15.12 16.57
N ALA A 81 -6.26 -14.21 16.19
CA ALA A 81 -7.51 -14.55 15.52
C ALA A 81 -7.30 -15.29 14.21
N ALA A 82 -6.36 -14.82 13.36
CA ALA A 82 -6.08 -15.46 12.07
C ALA A 82 -5.37 -16.82 12.23
N SER A 83 -4.74 -17.07 13.37
CA SER A 83 -4.01 -18.31 13.67
C SER A 83 -4.92 -19.42 14.26
N LEU A 84 -6.18 -19.11 14.56
CA LEU A 84 -7.12 -20.12 15.05
C LEU A 84 -7.22 -21.29 14.06
N GLU A 85 -7.18 -22.52 14.56
CA GLU A 85 -7.17 -23.74 13.74
C GLU A 85 -8.35 -23.80 12.76
N GLY A 86 -9.53 -23.33 13.18
CA GLY A 86 -10.72 -23.23 12.33
C GLY A 86 -10.59 -22.27 11.14
N PHE A 87 -9.57 -21.42 11.13
CA PHE A 87 -9.26 -20.52 10.01
C PHE A 87 -7.95 -20.91 9.30
N ALA A 88 -6.91 -21.26 10.05
CA ALA A 88 -5.59 -21.59 9.49
C ALA A 88 -5.50 -23.02 8.97
N GLY A 89 -6.28 -23.97 9.53
CA GLY A 89 -6.25 -25.39 9.19
C GLY A 89 -7.22 -25.84 8.10
N ILE A 90 -7.87 -24.91 7.39
CA ILE A 90 -8.85 -25.22 6.34
C ILE A 90 -8.28 -25.00 4.93
N HIS A 91 -8.93 -25.63 3.93
CA HIS A 91 -8.58 -25.46 2.51
C HIS A 91 -9.74 -24.83 1.74
N PRO A 92 -9.49 -23.86 0.82
CA PRO A 92 -10.54 -23.16 0.07
C PRO A 92 -11.45 -24.07 -0.79
N LEU A 93 -10.99 -25.27 -1.14
CA LEU A 93 -11.76 -26.25 -1.93
C LEU A 93 -12.50 -27.27 -1.06
N GLN A 94 -12.51 -27.14 0.27
CA GLN A 94 -13.33 -27.98 1.12
C GLN A 94 -14.81 -27.79 0.80
N PRO A 95 -15.68 -28.81 0.98
CA PRO A 95 -17.11 -28.65 0.82
C PRO A 95 -17.65 -27.52 1.68
N GLU A 96 -18.53 -26.69 1.13
CA GLU A 96 -19.04 -25.47 1.73
C GLU A 96 -19.58 -25.68 3.16
N HIS A 97 -20.29 -26.81 3.40
CA HIS A 97 -20.84 -27.12 4.71
C HIS A 97 -19.78 -27.31 5.81
N THR A 98 -18.50 -27.54 5.45
CA THR A 98 -17.37 -27.67 6.41
C THR A 98 -16.66 -26.35 6.68
N VAL A 99 -16.92 -25.29 5.90
CA VAL A 99 -16.24 -23.99 5.97
C VAL A 99 -17.19 -22.80 6.19
N ARG A 100 -18.38 -23.06 6.72
CA ARG A 100 -19.41 -22.01 6.94
C ARG A 100 -18.91 -20.82 7.76
N GLY A 101 -18.05 -21.08 8.76
CA GLY A 101 -17.44 -20.01 9.56
C GLY A 101 -16.54 -19.10 8.74
N ALA A 102 -15.75 -19.66 7.83
CA ALA A 102 -14.89 -18.89 6.94
C ALA A 102 -15.70 -18.06 5.92
N LEU A 103 -16.77 -18.62 5.38
CA LEU A 103 -17.68 -17.88 4.50
C LEU A 103 -18.37 -16.72 5.27
N ARG A 104 -18.75 -16.95 6.53
CA ARG A 104 -19.30 -15.90 7.38
C ARG A 104 -18.32 -14.77 7.66
N VAL A 105 -17.02 -15.04 7.69
CA VAL A 105 -15.99 -13.99 7.78
C VAL A 105 -16.06 -13.06 6.58
N PHE A 106 -16.18 -13.61 5.36
CA PHE A 106 -16.34 -12.80 4.16
C PHE A 106 -17.61 -11.97 4.17
N ASP A 107 -18.75 -12.56 4.56
CA ASP A 107 -20.04 -11.84 4.65
C ASP A 107 -19.94 -10.65 5.62
N LEU A 108 -19.35 -10.86 6.81
CA LEU A 108 -19.18 -9.80 7.80
C LEU A 108 -18.20 -8.74 7.33
N ALA A 109 -17.09 -9.14 6.71
CA ALA A 109 -16.10 -8.22 6.17
C ALA A 109 -16.70 -7.37 5.04
N GLU A 110 -17.48 -7.98 4.14
CA GLU A 110 -18.22 -7.25 3.11
C GLU A 110 -19.20 -6.26 3.74
N GLN A 111 -20.03 -6.71 4.68
CA GLN A 111 -21.01 -5.86 5.35
C GLN A 111 -20.35 -4.62 6.00
N TYR A 112 -19.28 -4.82 6.76
CA TYR A 112 -18.62 -3.70 7.47
C TYR A 112 -17.86 -2.79 6.53
N LEU A 113 -17.17 -3.33 5.53
CA LEU A 113 -16.44 -2.52 4.57
C LEU A 113 -17.38 -1.73 3.65
N CYS A 114 -18.53 -2.31 3.27
CA CYS A 114 -19.56 -1.59 2.55
C CYS A 114 -20.14 -0.44 3.39
N GLU A 115 -20.38 -0.66 4.70
CA GLU A 115 -20.83 0.41 5.60
C GLU A 115 -19.79 1.54 5.71
N ILE A 116 -18.50 1.20 5.86
CA ILE A 116 -17.40 2.18 5.97
C ILE A 116 -17.24 2.98 4.68
N THR A 117 -17.42 2.36 3.52
CA THR A 117 -17.14 2.97 2.21
C THR A 117 -18.35 3.56 1.49
N GLY A 118 -19.58 3.19 1.91
CA GLY A 118 -20.79 3.54 1.20
C GLY A 118 -20.98 2.77 -0.12
N MET A 119 -20.31 1.61 -0.27
CA MET A 119 -20.53 0.69 -1.39
C MET A 119 -21.63 -0.32 -1.05
N ASP A 120 -22.14 -1.00 -2.08
CA ASP A 120 -23.27 -1.93 -1.95
C ASP A 120 -22.83 -3.40 -2.04
N ALA A 121 -21.66 -3.66 -2.63
CA ALA A 121 -21.08 -4.99 -2.75
C ALA A 121 -19.57 -4.93 -2.76
N MET A 122 -18.90 -6.06 -2.38
CA MET A 122 -17.45 -6.14 -2.34
C MET A 122 -16.92 -7.52 -2.74
N THR A 123 -15.76 -7.56 -3.39
CA THR A 123 -14.99 -8.78 -3.64
C THR A 123 -13.64 -8.72 -2.94
N PHE A 124 -13.17 -9.85 -2.41
CA PHE A 124 -11.86 -9.98 -1.76
C PHE A 124 -10.82 -10.69 -2.64
N GLN A 125 -11.17 -11.00 -3.90
CA GLN A 125 -10.27 -11.73 -4.78
C GLN A 125 -8.94 -11.02 -5.07
N PRO A 126 -8.90 -9.69 -5.31
CA PRO A 126 -7.65 -9.03 -5.66
C PRO A 126 -6.58 -9.18 -4.59
N ALA A 127 -5.35 -9.47 -5.01
CA ALA A 127 -4.23 -9.80 -4.11
C ALA A 127 -3.64 -8.60 -3.37
N ALA A 128 -3.76 -7.41 -3.95
CA ALA A 128 -3.22 -6.15 -3.42
C ALA A 128 -3.83 -4.95 -4.16
N GLY A 129 -3.39 -3.72 -3.82
CA GLY A 129 -3.94 -2.47 -4.36
C GLY A 129 -3.93 -2.38 -5.88
N ALA A 130 -2.78 -2.52 -6.52
CA ALA A 130 -2.69 -2.46 -7.99
C ALA A 130 -3.56 -3.51 -8.70
N HIS A 131 -3.74 -4.69 -8.10
CA HIS A 131 -4.67 -5.70 -8.61
C HIS A 131 -6.14 -5.29 -8.37
N GLY A 132 -6.42 -4.59 -7.27
CA GLY A 132 -7.71 -3.96 -7.01
C GLY A 132 -8.02 -2.85 -8.01
N GLU A 133 -7.04 -1.97 -8.30
CA GLU A 133 -7.17 -0.95 -9.34
C GLU A 133 -7.56 -1.56 -10.69
N PHE A 134 -6.78 -2.56 -11.14
CA PHE A 134 -7.05 -3.26 -12.38
C PHE A 134 -8.44 -3.91 -12.40
N THR A 135 -8.82 -4.57 -11.30
CA THR A 135 -10.14 -5.21 -11.17
C THR A 135 -11.27 -4.18 -11.25
N GLY A 136 -11.15 -3.04 -10.55
CA GLY A 136 -12.14 -1.96 -10.60
C GLY A 136 -12.31 -1.39 -12.00
N LEU A 137 -11.21 -1.21 -12.73
CA LEU A 137 -11.25 -0.75 -14.13
C LEU A 137 -11.91 -1.80 -15.07
N LEU A 138 -11.71 -3.10 -14.79
CA LEU A 138 -12.42 -4.16 -15.52
C LEU A 138 -13.93 -4.13 -15.26
N LEU A 139 -14.39 -3.77 -14.05
CA LEU A 139 -15.82 -3.57 -13.76
C LEU A 139 -16.37 -2.41 -14.58
N ILE A 140 -15.69 -1.28 -14.64
CA ILE A 140 -16.06 -0.12 -15.46
C ILE A 140 -16.15 -0.51 -16.93
N LYS A 141 -15.16 -1.27 -17.42
CA LYS A 141 -15.13 -1.75 -18.80
C LYS A 141 -16.30 -2.67 -19.13
N ALA A 142 -16.56 -3.65 -18.27
CA ALA A 142 -17.68 -4.58 -18.43
C ALA A 142 -19.03 -3.86 -18.43
N TYR A 143 -19.20 -2.86 -17.57
CA TYR A 143 -20.40 -2.04 -17.53
C TYR A 143 -20.65 -1.31 -18.86
N HIS A 144 -19.65 -0.59 -19.39
CA HIS A 144 -19.81 0.12 -20.67
C HIS A 144 -20.06 -0.85 -21.83
N HIS A 145 -19.31 -1.96 -21.90
CA HIS A 145 -19.53 -2.99 -22.93
C HIS A 145 -20.92 -3.62 -22.86
N SER A 146 -21.45 -3.87 -21.66
CA SER A 146 -22.80 -4.45 -21.51
C SER A 146 -23.91 -3.56 -22.05
N ARG A 147 -23.62 -2.26 -22.23
CA ARG A 147 -24.52 -1.25 -22.80
C ARG A 147 -24.24 -0.96 -24.27
N GLY A 148 -23.27 -1.67 -24.88
CA GLY A 148 -22.82 -1.41 -26.25
C GLY A 148 -22.07 -0.08 -26.43
N ASP A 149 -21.55 0.53 -25.35
CA ASP A 149 -20.87 1.82 -25.39
C ASP A 149 -19.36 1.62 -25.50
N GLU A 150 -18.89 1.06 -26.62
CA GLU A 150 -17.51 0.71 -26.87
C GLU A 150 -16.58 1.92 -27.13
N LYS A 151 -17.16 3.09 -27.35
CA LYS A 151 -16.39 4.33 -27.59
C LYS A 151 -15.75 4.87 -26.32
N ARG A 152 -16.14 4.40 -25.13
CA ARG A 152 -15.58 4.83 -23.85
C ARG A 152 -14.24 4.15 -23.57
N THR A 153 -13.18 4.79 -24.06
CA THR A 153 -11.81 4.26 -24.07
C THR A 153 -10.83 5.08 -23.26
N LYS A 154 -11.30 6.16 -22.61
CA LYS A 154 -10.45 7.13 -21.92
C LYS A 154 -10.70 7.09 -20.41
N ILE A 155 -9.62 7.03 -19.62
CA ILE A 155 -9.62 7.28 -18.17
C ILE A 155 -8.91 8.60 -17.89
N ILE A 156 -9.54 9.45 -17.09
CA ILE A 156 -8.98 10.71 -16.61
C ILE A 156 -8.28 10.44 -15.27
N VAL A 157 -7.08 11.01 -15.08
CA VAL A 157 -6.27 10.85 -13.86
C VAL A 157 -5.63 12.19 -13.50
N PRO A 158 -5.76 12.71 -12.26
CA PRO A 158 -5.01 13.89 -11.85
C PRO A 158 -3.50 13.67 -11.87
N ASP A 159 -2.72 14.73 -12.10
CA ASP A 159 -1.25 14.69 -12.10
C ASP A 159 -0.65 14.37 -10.72
N SER A 160 -1.39 14.62 -9.66
CA SER A 160 -1.06 14.23 -8.29
C SER A 160 -1.33 12.74 -8.00
N ALA A 161 -1.95 11.97 -8.91
CA ALA A 161 -2.30 10.58 -8.66
C ALA A 161 -1.05 9.70 -8.45
N HIS A 162 -1.24 8.59 -7.73
CA HIS A 162 -0.21 7.57 -7.61
C HIS A 162 0.12 6.98 -9.00
N GLY A 163 1.40 6.73 -9.25
CA GLY A 163 1.88 6.23 -10.56
C GLY A 163 1.27 4.90 -11.02
N THR A 164 0.67 4.12 -10.11
CA THR A 164 -0.04 2.88 -10.46
C THR A 164 -1.38 3.14 -11.17
N ASN A 165 -2.04 4.27 -10.92
CA ASN A 165 -3.34 4.56 -11.52
C ASN A 165 -3.27 4.63 -13.06
N PRO A 166 -2.39 5.46 -13.67
CA PRO A 166 -2.25 5.47 -15.13
C PRO A 166 -1.73 4.13 -15.68
N ALA A 167 -0.86 3.42 -14.94
CA ALA A 167 -0.37 2.11 -15.35
C ALA A 167 -1.49 1.06 -15.38
N SER A 168 -2.34 1.01 -14.35
CA SER A 168 -3.51 0.11 -14.28
C SER A 168 -4.52 0.42 -15.38
N ALA A 169 -4.77 1.70 -15.67
CA ALA A 169 -5.67 2.12 -16.76
C ALA A 169 -5.13 1.64 -18.12
N THR A 170 -3.86 1.83 -18.40
CA THR A 170 -3.19 1.35 -19.62
C THR A 170 -3.28 -0.18 -19.73
N MET A 171 -3.02 -0.90 -18.63
CA MET A 171 -3.11 -2.37 -18.59
C MET A 171 -4.54 -2.87 -18.84
N ALA A 172 -5.55 -2.13 -18.41
CA ALA A 172 -6.95 -2.42 -18.71
C ALA A 172 -7.36 -2.07 -20.16
N GLY A 173 -6.44 -1.49 -20.94
CA GLY A 173 -6.64 -1.14 -22.35
C GLY A 173 -7.32 0.21 -22.55
N TYR A 174 -7.17 1.12 -21.62
CA TYR A 174 -7.63 2.51 -21.72
C TYR A 174 -6.51 3.45 -22.14
N SER A 175 -6.85 4.52 -22.83
CA SER A 175 -6.00 5.70 -22.93
C SER A 175 -6.12 6.53 -21.65
N VAL A 176 -5.03 7.18 -21.27
CA VAL A 176 -4.97 8.00 -20.06
C VAL A 176 -4.86 9.48 -20.43
N VAL A 177 -5.70 10.30 -19.83
CA VAL A 177 -5.61 11.76 -19.91
C VAL A 177 -5.31 12.30 -18.52
N SER A 178 -4.14 12.92 -18.38
CA SER A 178 -3.78 13.60 -17.13
C SER A 178 -4.35 15.01 -17.10
N ILE A 179 -4.92 15.41 -15.95
CA ILE A 179 -5.38 16.77 -15.71
C ILE A 179 -4.52 17.41 -14.62
N PRO A 180 -4.16 18.70 -14.76
CA PRO A 180 -3.31 19.38 -13.79
C PRO A 180 -4.06 19.65 -12.48
N SER A 181 -3.30 19.70 -11.39
CA SER A 181 -3.72 20.30 -10.14
C SER A 181 -3.60 21.82 -10.21
N ARG A 182 -4.47 22.52 -9.47
CA ARG A 182 -4.37 23.98 -9.27
C ARG A 182 -3.27 24.30 -8.24
N GLU A 183 -2.99 25.58 -8.06
CA GLU A 183 -2.02 26.07 -7.06
C GLU A 183 -2.38 25.66 -5.62
N ASP A 184 -3.67 25.41 -5.33
CA ASP A 184 -4.13 24.90 -4.03
C ASP A 184 -4.04 23.36 -3.90
N GLY A 185 -3.43 22.68 -4.87
CA GLY A 185 -3.24 21.21 -4.88
C GLY A 185 -4.50 20.42 -5.19
N CYS A 186 -5.63 21.06 -5.47
CA CYS A 186 -6.90 20.42 -5.83
C CYS A 186 -7.05 20.26 -7.35
N VAL A 187 -7.99 19.44 -7.78
CA VAL A 187 -8.29 19.21 -9.21
C VAL A 187 -8.76 20.51 -9.88
N ASP A 188 -8.22 20.80 -11.05
CA ASP A 188 -8.69 21.87 -11.92
C ASP A 188 -10.02 21.49 -12.58
N LEU A 189 -11.12 22.09 -12.11
CA LEU A 189 -12.47 21.78 -12.59
C LEU A 189 -12.69 22.18 -14.06
N ASP A 190 -12.04 23.25 -14.54
CA ASP A 190 -12.21 23.68 -15.92
C ASP A 190 -11.46 22.73 -16.85
N LYS A 191 -10.27 22.29 -16.47
CA LYS A 191 -9.54 21.25 -17.20
C LYS A 191 -10.25 19.90 -17.15
N LEU A 192 -10.89 19.57 -16.05
CA LEU A 192 -11.74 18.36 -15.96
C LEU A 192 -12.91 18.46 -16.94
N LYS A 193 -13.63 19.58 -17.00
CA LYS A 193 -14.75 19.81 -17.94
C LYS A 193 -14.29 19.71 -19.40
N GLU A 194 -13.10 20.25 -19.73
CA GLU A 194 -12.51 20.16 -21.08
C GLU A 194 -12.14 18.70 -21.42
N ALA A 195 -11.69 17.89 -20.44
CA ALA A 195 -11.25 16.53 -20.64
C ALA A 195 -12.40 15.52 -20.73
N VAL A 196 -13.55 15.78 -20.08
CA VAL A 196 -14.71 14.89 -20.10
C VAL A 196 -15.44 14.97 -21.43
N GLY A 197 -15.66 13.81 -22.04
CA GLY A 197 -16.37 13.68 -23.32
C GLY A 197 -17.09 12.34 -23.46
N GLU A 198 -17.69 12.11 -24.62
CA GLU A 198 -18.40 10.86 -24.94
C GLU A 198 -17.50 9.62 -24.93
N ASP A 199 -16.19 9.80 -25.04
CA ASP A 199 -15.15 8.77 -25.00
C ASP A 199 -14.63 8.50 -23.57
N THR A 200 -15.11 9.26 -22.57
CA THR A 200 -14.67 9.10 -21.17
C THR A 200 -15.34 7.88 -20.55
N ALA A 201 -14.56 6.86 -20.23
CA ALA A 201 -15.00 5.69 -19.46
C ALA A 201 -15.11 6.01 -17.97
N GLY A 202 -14.19 6.82 -17.43
CA GLY A 202 -14.23 7.20 -16.04
C GLY A 202 -13.08 8.10 -15.60
N LEU A 203 -13.11 8.43 -14.31
CA LEU A 203 -12.08 9.16 -13.57
C LEU A 203 -11.52 8.25 -12.49
N MET A 204 -10.19 8.18 -12.34
CA MET A 204 -9.52 7.61 -11.16
C MET A 204 -9.02 8.74 -10.27
N LEU A 205 -9.44 8.76 -9.02
CA LEU A 205 -9.10 9.80 -8.05
C LEU A 205 -8.89 9.20 -6.67
N THR A 206 -7.98 9.78 -5.89
CA THR A 206 -7.90 9.57 -4.43
C THR A 206 -8.26 10.86 -3.69
N ASN A 207 -8.98 10.75 -2.59
CA ASN A 207 -9.36 11.89 -1.75
C ASN A 207 -9.37 11.48 -0.26
N PRO A 208 -8.44 11.97 0.57
CA PRO A 208 -7.43 12.98 0.29
C PRO A 208 -6.45 12.58 -0.81
N ASN A 209 -5.91 13.58 -1.52
CA ASN A 209 -4.93 13.35 -2.57
C ASN A 209 -3.53 13.08 -2.00
N THR A 210 -2.57 12.77 -2.87
CA THR A 210 -1.20 12.40 -2.48
C THR A 210 -0.37 13.55 -1.89
N VAL A 211 -0.84 14.78 -1.92
CA VAL A 211 -0.21 15.91 -1.20
C VAL A 211 -0.83 16.13 0.18
N GLY A 212 -1.71 15.24 0.62
CA GLY A 212 -2.34 15.27 1.95
C GLY A 212 -3.54 16.20 2.06
N LEU A 213 -4.15 16.64 0.95
CA LEU A 213 -5.25 17.59 0.93
C LEU A 213 -6.58 16.94 0.53
N PHE A 214 -7.67 17.33 1.20
CA PHE A 214 -9.01 16.90 0.83
C PHE A 214 -9.59 17.84 -0.23
N ASP A 215 -9.93 17.33 -1.40
CA ASP A 215 -10.55 18.12 -2.46
C ASP A 215 -12.00 18.46 -2.08
N LYS A 216 -12.21 19.74 -1.80
CA LYS A 216 -13.50 20.30 -1.33
C LYS A 216 -14.57 20.27 -2.43
N ASN A 217 -14.15 20.17 -3.70
CA ASN A 217 -15.04 20.18 -4.87
C ASN A 217 -15.45 18.76 -5.31
N ILE A 218 -15.22 17.76 -4.49
CA ILE A 218 -15.38 16.34 -4.86
C ILE A 218 -16.76 16.02 -5.44
N LEU A 219 -17.84 16.61 -4.91
CA LEU A 219 -19.20 16.40 -5.41
C LEU A 219 -19.40 17.01 -6.82
N GLU A 220 -18.74 18.11 -7.13
CA GLU A 220 -18.77 18.69 -8.48
C GLU A 220 -17.93 17.86 -9.45
N ILE A 221 -16.76 17.39 -9.02
CA ILE A 221 -15.88 16.52 -9.79
C ILE A 221 -16.62 15.26 -10.24
N THR A 222 -17.25 14.55 -9.29
CA THR A 222 -17.98 13.30 -9.61
C THR A 222 -19.19 13.57 -10.50
N ARG A 223 -19.91 14.67 -10.26
CA ARG A 223 -21.04 15.09 -11.09
C ARG A 223 -20.63 15.38 -12.54
N ILE A 224 -19.53 16.11 -12.78
CA ILE A 224 -19.01 16.40 -14.13
C ILE A 224 -18.76 15.09 -14.90
N VAL A 225 -18.14 14.11 -14.25
CA VAL A 225 -17.85 12.82 -14.88
C VAL A 225 -19.12 12.03 -15.17
N HIS A 226 -20.06 12.00 -14.23
CA HIS A 226 -21.37 11.32 -14.42
C HIS A 226 -22.22 11.99 -15.51
N ASP A 227 -22.27 13.32 -15.55
CA ASP A 227 -22.99 14.06 -16.60
C ASP A 227 -22.41 13.74 -18.00
N GLY A 228 -21.10 13.46 -18.10
CA GLY A 228 -20.45 12.96 -19.31
C GLY A 228 -20.68 11.46 -19.57
N GLY A 229 -21.36 10.76 -18.66
CA GLY A 229 -21.67 9.32 -18.74
C GLY A 229 -20.50 8.40 -18.36
N GLY A 230 -19.42 8.92 -17.81
CA GLY A 230 -18.32 8.17 -17.22
C GLY A 230 -18.63 7.69 -15.81
N LEU A 231 -17.79 6.83 -15.24
CA LEU A 231 -17.88 6.35 -13.87
C LEU A 231 -16.73 6.88 -13.00
N CYS A 232 -16.95 6.99 -11.71
CA CYS A 232 -15.98 7.50 -10.76
C CYS A 232 -15.35 6.35 -9.96
N TYR A 233 -14.04 6.18 -10.10
CA TYR A 233 -13.25 5.22 -9.36
C TYR A 233 -12.47 5.91 -8.25
N TYR A 234 -12.65 5.43 -7.02
CA TYR A 234 -11.92 5.90 -5.85
C TYR A 234 -10.71 5.02 -5.57
N ASP A 235 -9.53 5.60 -5.61
CA ASP A 235 -8.34 4.95 -5.06
C ASP A 235 -8.38 5.03 -3.54
N GLY A 236 -8.88 3.96 -2.94
CA GLY A 236 -9.02 3.78 -1.50
C GLY A 236 -7.86 3.03 -0.87
N ALA A 237 -6.69 3.02 -1.52
CA ALA A 237 -5.48 2.42 -0.97
C ALA A 237 -5.21 2.91 0.46
N ASN A 238 -5.49 4.18 0.72
CA ASN A 238 -5.42 4.77 2.04
C ASN A 238 -6.74 5.47 2.40
N LEU A 239 -7.47 4.94 3.38
CA LEU A 239 -8.65 5.58 3.98
C LEU A 239 -8.36 6.16 5.37
N ASN A 240 -7.09 6.29 5.76
CA ASN A 240 -6.71 6.57 7.14
C ASN A 240 -7.22 7.91 7.67
N ALA A 241 -7.54 8.85 6.77
CA ALA A 241 -8.10 10.15 7.15
C ALA A 241 -9.64 10.21 7.12
N VAL A 242 -10.31 9.25 6.49
CA VAL A 242 -11.73 9.38 6.15
C VAL A 242 -12.62 8.26 6.69
N SER A 243 -12.02 7.12 7.14
CA SER A 243 -12.79 6.00 7.67
C SER A 243 -13.68 6.39 8.85
N GLY A 244 -14.96 6.16 8.71
CA GLY A 244 -15.97 6.53 9.74
C GLY A 244 -16.30 8.03 9.80
N ILE A 245 -15.68 8.87 8.98
CA ILE A 245 -15.93 10.32 8.90
C ILE A 245 -16.76 10.65 7.66
N VAL A 246 -16.28 10.22 6.47
CA VAL A 246 -17.02 10.33 5.22
C VAL A 246 -16.93 9.02 4.44
N ARG A 247 -17.93 8.74 3.63
CA ARG A 247 -17.98 7.51 2.83
C ARG A 247 -17.77 7.85 1.35
N PRO A 248 -16.80 7.23 0.67
CA PRO A 248 -16.55 7.46 -0.76
C PRO A 248 -17.79 7.30 -1.64
N GLY A 249 -18.63 6.32 -1.37
CA GLY A 249 -19.90 6.11 -2.09
C GLY A 249 -20.87 7.27 -1.99
N ASP A 250 -20.86 8.03 -0.88
CA ASP A 250 -21.70 9.22 -0.69
C ASP A 250 -21.11 10.45 -1.40
N MET A 251 -19.81 10.42 -1.71
CA MET A 251 -19.16 11.45 -2.53
C MET A 251 -19.37 11.24 -4.04
N GLY A 252 -20.10 10.22 -4.45
CA GLY A 252 -20.41 9.93 -5.86
C GLY A 252 -19.46 8.95 -6.53
N PHE A 253 -18.67 8.20 -5.78
CA PHE A 253 -17.85 7.14 -6.36
C PHE A 253 -18.63 5.84 -6.57
N ASP A 254 -18.39 5.21 -7.72
CA ASP A 254 -19.07 4.00 -8.17
C ASP A 254 -18.30 2.72 -7.86
N VAL A 255 -16.98 2.83 -7.85
CA VAL A 255 -16.02 1.74 -7.59
C VAL A 255 -14.94 2.22 -6.63
N ILE A 256 -14.53 1.35 -5.73
CA ILE A 256 -13.41 1.58 -4.81
C ILE A 256 -12.53 0.34 -4.74
N HIS A 257 -11.21 0.51 -4.60
CA HIS A 257 -10.38 -0.53 -4.01
C HIS A 257 -9.87 -0.13 -2.64
N LEU A 258 -9.51 -1.11 -1.83
CA LEU A 258 -8.96 -0.91 -0.49
C LEU A 258 -7.63 -1.66 -0.38
N ASN A 259 -6.74 -1.17 0.49
CA ASN A 259 -5.58 -1.93 0.93
C ASN A 259 -5.75 -2.31 2.40
N LEU A 260 -6.06 -3.59 2.68
CA LEU A 260 -6.24 -4.05 4.07
C LEU A 260 -4.95 -3.93 4.88
N HIS A 261 -3.80 -3.96 4.20
CA HIS A 261 -2.46 -3.78 4.79
C HIS A 261 -2.06 -2.31 5.01
N LYS A 262 -2.99 -1.37 4.88
CA LYS A 262 -2.83 0.05 5.23
C LYS A 262 -3.83 0.42 6.34
N THR A 263 -4.95 1.01 6.01
CA THR A 263 -5.96 1.50 6.96
C THR A 263 -6.44 0.43 7.94
N PHE A 264 -6.57 -0.83 7.51
CA PHE A 264 -7.08 -1.92 8.35
C PHE A 264 -5.99 -2.72 9.08
N SER A 265 -4.78 -2.16 9.15
CA SER A 265 -3.70 -2.58 10.05
C SER A 265 -3.26 -4.04 9.92
N THR A 266 -3.35 -4.63 8.72
CA THR A 266 -2.73 -5.92 8.48
C THR A 266 -1.27 -5.77 8.05
N PRO A 267 -0.39 -6.76 8.31
CA PRO A 267 1.04 -6.62 8.00
C PRO A 267 1.31 -6.41 6.51
N HIS A 268 2.31 -5.57 6.18
CA HIS A 268 2.86 -5.47 4.81
C HIS A 268 3.69 -6.70 4.43
N GLY A 269 4.33 -7.35 5.41
CA GLY A 269 5.01 -8.63 5.26
C GLY A 269 6.16 -8.67 4.26
N GLY A 270 6.83 -7.53 4.03
CA GLY A 270 7.94 -7.45 3.08
C GLY A 270 7.54 -7.71 1.61
N GLY A 271 6.28 -7.42 1.26
CA GLY A 271 5.76 -7.56 -0.11
C GLY A 271 4.96 -8.85 -0.37
N GLY A 272 4.44 -9.51 0.67
CA GLY A 272 3.74 -10.79 0.55
C GLY A 272 2.24 -10.75 0.85
N PRO A 273 1.82 -10.61 2.11
CA PRO A 273 0.45 -10.86 2.54
C PRO A 273 -0.47 -9.66 2.32
N GLY A 274 -0.59 -9.18 1.09
CA GLY A 274 -1.51 -8.10 0.75
C GLY A 274 -2.94 -8.59 0.56
N SER A 275 -3.89 -7.63 0.51
CA SER A 275 -5.26 -7.83 0.03
C SER A 275 -5.78 -6.49 -0.49
N GLY A 276 -6.45 -6.53 -1.63
CA GLY A 276 -6.98 -5.36 -2.32
C GLY A 276 -8.48 -5.51 -2.63
N PRO A 277 -9.38 -5.59 -1.63
CA PRO A 277 -10.80 -5.68 -1.87
C PRO A 277 -11.29 -4.58 -2.80
N VAL A 278 -12.25 -4.91 -3.65
CA VAL A 278 -12.90 -3.98 -4.56
C VAL A 278 -14.38 -3.92 -4.23
N GLY A 279 -14.86 -2.72 -3.91
CA GLY A 279 -16.25 -2.41 -3.66
C GLY A 279 -16.88 -1.68 -4.84
N CYS A 280 -18.20 -1.83 -4.99
CA CYS A 280 -18.91 -1.14 -6.05
C CYS A 280 -20.36 -0.85 -5.67
N LYS A 281 -20.98 0.07 -6.43
CA LYS A 281 -22.41 0.35 -6.34
C LYS A 281 -23.24 -0.81 -6.93
N GLU A 282 -24.51 -0.93 -6.51
CA GLU A 282 -25.40 -2.05 -6.83
C GLU A 282 -25.48 -2.36 -8.35
N PHE A 283 -25.50 -1.35 -9.19
CA PHE A 283 -25.59 -1.56 -10.64
C PHE A 283 -24.33 -2.22 -11.25
N LEU A 284 -23.20 -2.24 -10.53
CA LEU A 284 -21.97 -2.91 -10.92
C LEU A 284 -21.81 -4.30 -10.30
N ARG A 285 -22.63 -4.66 -9.30
CA ARG A 285 -22.61 -5.99 -8.65
C ARG A 285 -22.62 -7.17 -9.63
N PRO A 286 -23.40 -7.18 -10.72
CA PRO A 286 -23.42 -8.30 -11.67
C PRO A 286 -22.08 -8.60 -12.33
N PHE A 287 -21.16 -7.62 -12.39
CA PHE A 287 -19.86 -7.75 -13.03
C PHE A 287 -18.76 -8.23 -12.07
N LEU A 288 -19.01 -8.30 -10.76
CA LEU A 288 -18.01 -8.72 -9.78
C LEU A 288 -17.41 -10.09 -10.14
N PRO A 289 -16.10 -10.28 -9.90
CA PRO A 289 -15.47 -11.58 -10.13
C PRO A 289 -16.00 -12.64 -9.16
N GLY A 290 -16.15 -13.87 -9.64
CA GLY A 290 -16.53 -15.02 -8.85
C GLY A 290 -15.47 -16.11 -8.89
N PHE A 291 -15.48 -17.01 -7.89
CA PHE A 291 -14.57 -18.16 -7.85
C PHE A 291 -15.29 -19.46 -8.26
N MET A 292 -16.14 -19.99 -7.40
CA MET A 292 -16.90 -21.23 -7.70
C MET A 292 -18.17 -20.94 -8.49
N VAL A 293 -18.84 -19.84 -8.16
CA VAL A 293 -20.06 -19.38 -8.83
C VAL A 293 -19.78 -18.04 -9.48
N LYS A 294 -20.15 -17.91 -10.74
CA LYS A 294 -20.01 -16.67 -11.52
C LYS A 294 -21.34 -16.30 -12.12
N GLY A 295 -21.72 -15.06 -11.98
CA GLY A 295 -22.87 -14.50 -12.69
C GLY A 295 -22.62 -14.47 -14.21
N PRO A 296 -23.66 -14.40 -15.04
CA PRO A 296 -23.53 -14.40 -16.50
C PRO A 296 -22.80 -13.16 -17.03
N GLN A 297 -22.78 -12.06 -16.29
CA GLN A 297 -22.11 -10.80 -16.65
C GLN A 297 -20.78 -10.61 -15.92
N SER A 298 -20.38 -11.54 -15.03
CA SER A 298 -19.14 -11.46 -14.26
C SER A 298 -17.91 -11.35 -15.18
N ILE A 299 -16.93 -10.52 -14.76
CA ILE A 299 -15.63 -10.42 -15.43
C ILE A 299 -14.79 -11.71 -15.32
N GLY A 300 -15.30 -12.74 -14.64
CA GLY A 300 -14.60 -14.01 -14.45
C GLY A 300 -13.89 -14.09 -13.10
N SER A 301 -12.76 -14.78 -13.03
CA SER A 301 -11.89 -14.82 -11.84
C SER A 301 -10.65 -13.99 -12.09
N VAL A 302 -10.32 -13.11 -11.17
CA VAL A 302 -9.09 -12.30 -11.23
C VAL A 302 -7.95 -12.93 -10.45
N LYS A 303 -8.27 -13.84 -9.52
CA LYS A 303 -7.32 -14.64 -8.75
C LYS A 303 -7.96 -15.97 -8.36
N MET A 304 -7.14 -16.97 -8.03
CA MET A 304 -7.61 -18.24 -7.46
C MET A 304 -8.24 -18.01 -6.08
N PHE A 305 -9.20 -18.84 -5.73
CA PHE A 305 -9.92 -18.86 -4.47
C PHE A 305 -10.72 -17.55 -4.21
N TYR A 306 -11.00 -17.29 -2.95
CA TYR A 306 -11.75 -16.11 -2.48
C TYR A 306 -10.84 -14.92 -2.13
N GLY A 307 -9.53 -15.01 -2.41
CA GLY A 307 -8.54 -14.01 -2.04
C GLY A 307 -7.64 -14.44 -0.88
N ASN A 308 -7.04 -13.49 -0.18
CA ASN A 308 -6.10 -13.75 0.91
C ASN A 308 -6.86 -13.85 2.25
N PHE A 309 -7.47 -15.00 2.53
CA PHE A 309 -8.38 -15.20 3.65
C PHE A 309 -7.81 -14.78 5.01
N GLY A 310 -6.59 -15.19 5.36
CA GLY A 310 -5.98 -14.81 6.64
C GLY A 310 -5.82 -13.30 6.82
N VAL A 311 -5.60 -12.54 5.75
CA VAL A 311 -5.56 -11.07 5.77
C VAL A 311 -6.95 -10.49 6.02
N VAL A 312 -7.99 -11.09 5.42
CA VAL A 312 -9.38 -10.68 5.66
C VAL A 312 -9.77 -10.92 7.11
N VAL A 313 -9.39 -12.06 7.71
CA VAL A 313 -9.63 -12.34 9.14
C VAL A 313 -8.97 -11.27 10.01
N LYS A 314 -7.71 -10.91 9.75
CA LYS A 314 -6.99 -9.87 10.50
C LYS A 314 -7.67 -8.51 10.39
N ALA A 315 -8.06 -8.11 9.19
CA ALA A 315 -8.76 -6.85 8.98
C ALA A 315 -10.13 -6.83 9.66
N LEU A 316 -10.89 -7.92 9.60
CA LEU A 316 -12.17 -8.05 10.31
C LEU A 316 -11.98 -7.97 11.81
N ALA A 317 -10.97 -8.65 12.37
CA ALA A 317 -10.63 -8.57 13.79
C ALA A 317 -10.29 -7.12 14.21
N TYR A 318 -9.53 -6.38 13.39
CA TYR A 318 -9.24 -4.96 13.61
C TYR A 318 -10.53 -4.11 13.62
N ILE A 319 -11.40 -4.28 12.62
CA ILE A 319 -12.67 -3.54 12.53
C ILE A 319 -13.55 -3.83 13.74
N MET A 320 -13.67 -5.10 14.15
CA MET A 320 -14.46 -5.50 15.29
C MET A 320 -13.88 -5.01 16.63
N THR A 321 -12.56 -4.93 16.75
CA THR A 321 -11.88 -4.42 17.95
C THR A 321 -12.12 -2.92 18.12
N LEU A 322 -11.99 -2.14 17.06
CA LEU A 322 -12.22 -0.69 17.12
C LEU A 322 -13.72 -0.36 17.19
N GLY A 323 -14.55 -1.10 16.47
CA GLY A 323 -15.99 -0.87 16.41
C GLY A 323 -16.37 0.49 15.86
N ARG A 324 -17.62 0.86 16.08
CA ARG A 324 -18.25 2.08 15.55
C ARG A 324 -17.56 3.36 16.03
N GLU A 325 -17.03 3.36 17.23
CA GLU A 325 -16.43 4.55 17.86
C GLU A 325 -14.95 4.66 17.54
N GLY A 326 -14.20 3.54 17.60
CA GLY A 326 -12.75 3.54 17.41
C GLY A 326 -12.31 3.77 15.97
N ILE A 327 -13.11 3.42 14.94
CA ILE A 327 -12.74 3.67 13.54
C ILE A 327 -12.66 5.17 13.24
N PRO A 328 -13.67 6.01 13.51
CA PRO A 328 -13.55 7.46 13.30
C PRO A 328 -12.53 8.12 14.23
N GLU A 329 -12.35 7.59 15.45
CA GLU A 329 -11.29 8.06 16.36
C GLU A 329 -9.90 7.82 15.78
N ALA A 330 -9.63 6.63 15.21
CA ALA A 330 -8.38 6.34 14.52
C ALA A 330 -8.11 7.34 13.39
N SER A 331 -9.11 7.64 12.54
CA SER A 331 -8.98 8.62 11.48
C SER A 331 -8.71 10.04 11.99
N SER A 332 -9.42 10.45 13.03
CA SER A 332 -9.23 11.76 13.65
C SER A 332 -7.82 11.91 14.24
N ASN A 333 -7.33 10.86 14.92
CA ASN A 333 -5.99 10.87 15.49
C ASN A 333 -4.89 10.84 14.43
N ALA A 334 -5.10 10.14 13.30
CA ALA A 334 -4.16 10.17 12.18
C ALA A 334 -4.01 11.60 11.62
N VAL A 335 -5.11 12.31 11.43
CA VAL A 335 -5.12 13.71 10.98
C VAL A 335 -4.49 14.63 12.04
N LEU A 336 -4.80 14.43 13.32
CA LEU A 336 -4.22 15.20 14.41
C LEU A 336 -2.70 15.05 14.47
N ASN A 337 -2.19 13.83 14.42
CA ASN A 337 -0.76 13.52 14.47
C ASN A 337 0.00 14.14 13.29
N ALA A 338 -0.56 14.05 12.07
CA ALA A 338 0.04 14.65 10.89
C ALA A 338 0.13 16.18 11.01
N ASN A 339 -0.96 16.86 11.41
CA ASN A 339 -0.97 18.30 11.59
C ASN A 339 -0.09 18.75 12.75
N TYR A 340 -0.03 17.98 13.83
CA TYR A 340 0.87 18.27 14.95
C TYR A 340 2.33 18.29 14.49
N MET A 341 2.77 17.22 13.80
CA MET A 341 4.13 17.10 13.31
C MET A 341 4.44 18.16 12.23
N MET A 342 3.54 18.37 11.28
CA MET A 342 3.66 19.39 10.24
C MET A 342 3.87 20.78 10.84
N ASN A 343 3.00 21.20 11.79
CA ASN A 343 3.08 22.49 12.44
C ASN A 343 4.41 22.70 13.19
N LYS A 344 4.92 21.65 13.85
CA LYS A 344 6.18 21.68 14.60
C LYS A 344 7.44 21.71 13.70
N LEU A 345 7.30 21.40 12.43
CA LEU A 345 8.40 21.39 11.46
C LEU A 345 8.34 22.58 10.47
N SER A 346 7.19 23.24 10.34
CA SER A 346 6.95 24.28 9.33
C SER A 346 7.77 25.57 9.52
N ASP A 347 8.38 25.78 10.68
CA ASP A 347 9.31 26.89 10.93
C ASP A 347 10.73 26.65 10.34
N LEU A 348 11.07 25.40 10.04
CA LEU A 348 12.37 25.02 9.48
C LEU A 348 12.28 24.47 8.06
N TYR A 349 11.32 23.56 7.82
CA TYR A 349 11.10 22.91 6.54
C TYR A 349 9.97 23.60 5.78
N GLN A 350 10.19 23.85 4.50
CA GLN A 350 9.13 24.39 3.64
C GLN A 350 8.09 23.29 3.39
N MET A 351 6.82 23.59 3.71
CA MET A 351 5.69 22.71 3.36
C MET A 351 5.31 22.96 1.90
N ALA A 352 5.05 21.87 1.15
CA ALA A 352 4.61 21.98 -0.23
C ALA A 352 3.28 22.74 -0.36
N TYR A 353 2.40 22.57 0.63
CA TYR A 353 1.16 23.31 0.78
C TYR A 353 1.02 23.77 2.23
N ASN A 354 0.75 25.05 2.43
CA ASN A 354 0.63 25.65 3.76
C ASN A 354 -0.84 25.68 4.23
N GLU A 355 -1.51 24.53 4.10
CA GLU A 355 -2.89 24.33 4.56
C GLU A 355 -2.93 23.18 5.58
N THR A 356 -4.03 23.08 6.32
CA THR A 356 -4.29 21.93 7.19
C THR A 356 -4.28 20.65 6.35
N CYS A 357 -3.36 19.75 6.66
CA CYS A 357 -3.27 18.46 5.97
C CYS A 357 -4.27 17.47 6.56
N MET A 358 -4.48 16.38 5.83
CA MET A 358 -5.21 15.21 6.32
C MET A 358 -4.24 14.29 7.09
N HIS A 359 -4.13 13.03 6.74
CA HIS A 359 -3.33 12.03 7.48
C HIS A 359 -1.83 12.05 7.16
N GLU A 360 -1.42 12.81 6.17
CA GLU A 360 -0.02 12.94 5.73
C GLU A 360 0.24 14.37 5.22
N PHE A 361 1.50 14.76 5.16
CA PHE A 361 1.95 16.03 4.63
C PHE A 361 3.24 15.87 3.83
N VAL A 362 3.51 16.84 2.95
CA VAL A 362 4.68 16.84 2.09
C VAL A 362 5.54 18.07 2.36
N MET A 363 6.81 17.84 2.65
CA MET A 363 7.85 18.87 2.71
C MET A 363 8.60 18.91 1.38
N THR A 364 8.96 20.10 0.91
CA THR A 364 9.94 20.28 -0.15
C THR A 364 11.30 20.67 0.43
N LEU A 365 12.35 20.11 -0.11
CA LEU A 365 13.72 20.43 0.25
C LEU A 365 14.44 21.17 -0.89
N GLU A 366 13.69 21.75 -1.81
CA GLU A 366 14.24 22.43 -3.00
C GLU A 366 15.20 23.55 -2.61
N ASP A 367 14.86 24.37 -1.59
CA ASP A 367 15.74 25.43 -1.08
C ASP A 367 17.05 24.86 -0.49
N LEU A 368 16.97 23.81 0.33
CA LEU A 368 18.18 23.17 0.87
C LEU A 368 19.06 22.58 -0.23
N LYS A 369 18.42 22.02 -1.26
CA LYS A 369 19.14 21.48 -2.43
C LYS A 369 19.81 22.60 -3.22
N HIS A 370 19.12 23.69 -3.46
CA HIS A 370 19.63 24.84 -4.20
C HIS A 370 20.77 25.57 -3.43
N ASP A 371 20.53 25.90 -2.15
CA ASP A 371 21.42 26.77 -1.38
C ASP A 371 22.67 26.08 -0.87
N ILE A 372 22.55 24.84 -0.40
CA ILE A 372 23.63 24.11 0.26
C ILE A 372 23.85 22.70 -0.29
N ASN A 373 23.20 22.36 -1.40
CA ASN A 373 23.28 21.06 -2.08
C ASN A 373 22.92 19.86 -1.20
N VAL A 374 22.01 20.01 -0.22
CA VAL A 374 21.45 18.92 0.59
C VAL A 374 20.10 18.49 0.01
N SER A 375 20.01 17.25 -0.44
CA SER A 375 18.83 16.66 -1.09
C SER A 375 17.90 15.95 -0.09
N ALA A 376 16.69 15.63 -0.55
CA ALA A 376 15.76 14.76 0.18
C ALA A 376 16.41 13.42 0.55
N MET A 377 17.22 12.84 -0.35
CA MET A 377 18.00 11.62 -0.09
C MET A 377 18.97 11.80 1.07
N ASP A 378 19.63 12.95 1.19
CA ASP A 378 20.62 13.19 2.26
C ASP A 378 19.95 13.23 3.63
N ILE A 379 18.82 13.91 3.75
CA ILE A 379 17.99 13.92 4.98
C ILE A 379 17.47 12.52 5.30
N ALA A 380 16.95 11.81 4.31
CA ALA A 380 16.45 10.45 4.46
C ALA A 380 17.54 9.48 4.96
N LYS A 381 18.74 9.56 4.40
CA LYS A 381 19.88 8.73 4.85
C LYS A 381 20.36 9.12 6.26
N ALA A 382 20.25 10.40 6.64
CA ALA A 382 20.60 10.83 7.99
C ALA A 382 19.62 10.31 9.05
N LEU A 383 18.32 10.21 8.74
CA LEU A 383 17.30 9.64 9.64
C LEU A 383 17.62 8.21 10.08
N LEU A 384 18.23 7.40 9.20
CA LEU A 384 18.65 6.03 9.53
C LEU A 384 19.64 5.98 10.70
N ASP A 385 20.49 6.98 10.85
CA ASP A 385 21.46 7.06 11.96
C ASP A 385 20.80 7.33 13.33
N TYR A 386 19.53 7.75 13.31
CA TYR A 386 18.70 7.96 14.51
C TYR A 386 17.65 6.85 14.72
N GLY A 387 17.68 5.78 13.88
CA GLY A 387 16.75 4.67 14.00
C GLY A 387 15.35 4.98 13.49
N ILE A 388 15.19 6.03 12.71
CA ILE A 388 13.92 6.38 12.05
C ILE A 388 13.96 5.87 10.60
N HIS A 389 12.89 5.17 10.19
CA HIS A 389 12.73 4.83 8.78
C HIS A 389 12.48 6.11 7.97
N PRO A 390 13.16 6.31 6.83
CA PRO A 390 12.94 7.50 6.02
C PRO A 390 11.49 7.64 5.55
N PRO A 391 10.97 8.88 5.46
CA PRO A 391 9.73 9.15 4.74
C PRO A 391 9.84 8.78 3.25
N THR A 392 8.71 8.81 2.54
CA THR A 392 8.70 8.63 1.08
C THR A 392 9.38 9.81 0.41
N MET A 393 10.36 9.52 -0.45
CA MET A 393 11.16 10.52 -1.16
C MET A 393 10.71 10.66 -2.60
N TYR A 394 10.88 11.91 -3.14
CA TYR A 394 10.62 12.21 -4.56
C TYR A 394 9.21 11.84 -5.03
N PHE A 395 8.28 11.82 -4.12
CA PHE A 395 6.87 11.59 -4.38
C PHE A 395 6.01 12.47 -3.45
N PRO A 396 4.89 13.05 -3.92
CA PRO A 396 4.37 13.01 -5.31
C PRO A 396 5.23 13.80 -6.31
N LEU A 397 5.17 13.42 -7.60
CA LEU A 397 6.05 13.96 -8.64
C LEU A 397 5.88 15.47 -8.91
N ILE A 398 4.76 16.05 -8.49
CA ILE A 398 4.48 17.49 -8.60
C ILE A 398 5.23 18.33 -7.57
N VAL A 399 5.91 17.70 -6.59
CA VAL A 399 6.71 18.39 -5.56
C VAL A 399 8.18 18.02 -5.75
N HIS A 400 9.02 19.02 -5.99
CA HIS A 400 10.47 18.81 -6.12
C HIS A 400 11.12 18.53 -4.77
N GLU A 401 12.13 17.65 -4.74
CA GLU A 401 12.85 17.24 -3.51
C GLU A 401 11.88 16.89 -2.35
N ALA A 402 10.80 16.18 -2.67
CA ALA A 402 9.73 15.85 -1.75
C ALA A 402 10.17 14.86 -0.67
N LEU A 403 9.71 15.11 0.57
CA LEU A 403 9.61 14.15 1.65
C LEU A 403 8.16 14.09 2.13
N MET A 404 7.50 12.95 1.92
CA MET A 404 6.11 12.74 2.36
C MET A 404 6.09 11.95 3.67
N VAL A 405 5.46 12.53 4.68
CA VAL A 405 5.42 12.02 6.06
C VAL A 405 4.00 11.63 6.43
N GLU A 406 3.81 10.37 6.82
CA GLU A 406 2.56 9.83 7.37
C GLU A 406 2.85 9.26 8.77
N PRO A 407 2.58 9.99 9.87
CA PRO A 407 2.89 9.51 11.23
C PRO A 407 2.04 8.34 11.67
N THR A 408 0.81 8.23 11.19
CA THR A 408 -0.27 7.35 11.62
C THR A 408 -0.86 7.69 13.00
N GLU A 409 -2.01 7.11 13.32
CA GLU A 409 -2.68 7.27 14.62
C GLU A 409 -2.05 6.42 15.72
N THR A 410 -1.20 5.45 15.37
CA THR A 410 -0.65 4.50 16.33
C THR A 410 0.56 5.02 17.11
N GLU A 411 1.10 6.15 16.69
CA GLU A 411 2.25 6.78 17.35
C GLU A 411 1.80 7.64 18.52
N SER A 412 2.55 7.54 19.63
CA SER A 412 2.34 8.39 20.80
C SER A 412 2.88 9.80 20.56
N LYS A 413 2.38 10.76 21.33
CA LYS A 413 2.91 12.14 21.29
C LYS A 413 4.41 12.18 21.59
N GLU A 414 4.89 11.36 22.52
CA GLU A 414 6.30 11.25 22.87
C GLU A 414 7.14 10.78 21.69
N THR A 415 6.69 9.74 20.94
CA THR A 415 7.37 9.29 19.71
C THR A 415 7.41 10.39 18.65
N LEU A 416 6.31 11.14 18.50
CA LEU A 416 6.27 12.26 17.55
C LEU A 416 7.22 13.39 17.97
N ASP A 417 7.26 13.74 19.25
CA ASP A 417 8.17 14.76 19.79
C ASP A 417 9.64 14.37 19.56
N GLU A 418 10.01 13.12 19.85
CA GLU A 418 11.35 12.60 19.58
C GLU A 418 11.70 12.66 18.08
N ALA A 419 10.80 12.28 17.22
CA ALA A 419 10.99 12.36 15.78
C ALA A 419 11.14 13.81 15.30
N ILE A 420 10.32 14.72 15.79
CA ILE A 420 10.40 16.15 15.48
C ILE A 420 11.78 16.69 15.85
N GLU A 421 12.30 16.40 17.06
CA GLU A 421 13.63 16.83 17.48
C GLU A 421 14.75 16.27 16.59
N VAL A 422 14.60 15.03 16.11
CA VAL A 422 15.55 14.45 15.15
C VAL A 422 15.51 15.20 13.82
N PHE A 423 14.33 15.49 13.26
CA PHE A 423 14.21 16.28 12.02
C PHE A 423 14.82 17.66 12.19
N ARG A 424 14.55 18.36 13.30
CA ARG A 424 15.11 19.67 13.62
C ARG A 424 16.64 19.60 13.72
N SER A 425 17.17 18.63 14.45
CA SER A 425 18.63 18.41 14.60
C SER A 425 19.32 18.15 13.26
N ILE A 426 18.69 17.37 12.36
CA ILE A 426 19.23 17.08 11.03
C ILE A 426 19.22 18.36 10.17
N TYR A 427 18.18 19.18 10.24
CA TYR A 427 18.11 20.47 9.55
C TYR A 427 19.23 21.40 9.98
N GLU A 428 19.41 21.61 11.30
CA GLU A 428 20.50 22.45 11.84
C GLU A 428 21.88 21.91 11.43
N LYS A 429 22.05 20.60 11.46
CA LYS A 429 23.27 19.96 10.99
C LYS A 429 23.52 20.18 9.49
N ALA A 430 22.45 20.15 8.67
CA ALA A 430 22.53 20.43 7.24
C ALA A 430 23.04 21.87 6.98
N LYS A 431 22.56 22.84 7.74
CA LYS A 431 23.01 24.23 7.65
C LYS A 431 24.45 24.43 8.15
N ALA A 432 24.84 23.76 9.21
CA ALA A 432 26.18 23.91 9.82
C ALA A 432 27.29 23.12 9.07
N ASP A 433 27.00 21.91 8.62
CA ASP A 433 27.95 21.00 7.95
C ASP A 433 27.24 20.10 6.92
N PRO A 434 26.97 20.64 5.72
CA PRO A 434 26.32 19.87 4.65
C PRO A 434 27.07 18.59 4.27
N GLN A 435 28.41 18.61 4.36
CA GLN A 435 29.23 17.47 3.97
C GLN A 435 29.02 16.25 4.86
N SER A 436 28.67 16.45 6.13
CA SER A 436 28.36 15.33 7.02
C SER A 436 27.10 14.58 6.61
N LEU A 437 26.12 15.26 5.96
CA LEU A 437 24.91 14.63 5.46
C LEU A 437 25.16 13.79 4.21
N HIS A 438 26.10 14.21 3.36
CA HIS A 438 26.50 13.41 2.19
C HIS A 438 27.17 12.09 2.57
N GLN A 439 27.70 12.00 3.80
CA GLN A 439 28.31 10.76 4.32
C GLN A 439 27.31 9.85 5.03
N ALA A 440 26.12 10.36 5.38
CA ALA A 440 25.10 9.56 6.06
C ALA A 440 24.55 8.44 5.14
N PRO A 441 24.17 7.27 5.69
CA PRO A 441 24.20 6.89 7.10
C PRO A 441 25.59 6.46 7.56
N VAL A 442 25.95 6.73 8.82
CA VAL A 442 27.26 6.38 9.38
C VAL A 442 27.19 5.34 10.50
N LYS A 443 26.02 5.13 11.12
CA LYS A 443 25.81 4.18 12.22
C LYS A 443 25.24 2.83 11.76
N THR A 444 24.69 2.75 10.55
CA THR A 444 24.11 1.54 10.02
C THR A 444 25.15 0.51 9.57
N PRO A 445 24.83 -0.81 9.54
CA PRO A 445 25.77 -1.84 9.08
C PRO A 445 26.21 -1.67 7.62
N VAL A 446 25.40 -1.00 6.80
CA VAL A 446 25.65 -0.72 5.38
C VAL A 446 25.58 0.78 5.17
N ARG A 447 26.54 1.33 4.45
CA ARG A 447 26.58 2.75 4.04
C ARG A 447 25.69 2.98 2.83
N ARG A 448 25.90 4.08 2.10
CA ARG A 448 25.22 4.33 0.82
C ARG A 448 25.50 3.22 -0.16
N LEU A 449 24.45 2.71 -0.77
CA LEU A 449 24.51 1.67 -1.79
C LEU A 449 24.62 2.29 -3.18
N ASP A 450 25.21 1.56 -4.11
CA ASP A 450 25.14 1.89 -5.55
C ASP A 450 23.78 1.42 -6.10
N GLU A 451 22.74 2.22 -5.85
CA GLU A 451 21.36 1.93 -6.25
C GLU A 451 21.19 1.89 -7.76
N VAL A 452 22.01 2.68 -8.49
CA VAL A 452 21.98 2.73 -9.97
C VAL A 452 22.47 1.43 -10.57
N THR A 453 23.61 0.91 -10.11
CA THR A 453 24.14 -0.37 -10.57
C THR A 453 23.21 -1.52 -10.15
N ALA A 454 22.68 -1.49 -8.92
CA ALA A 454 21.75 -2.51 -8.44
C ALA A 454 20.47 -2.58 -9.31
N ALA A 455 19.94 -1.43 -9.75
CA ALA A 455 18.77 -1.38 -10.62
C ALA A 455 19.08 -1.79 -12.08
N ARG A 456 20.21 -1.34 -12.62
CA ARG A 456 20.56 -1.56 -14.05
C ARG A 456 21.20 -2.92 -14.32
N LYS A 457 21.93 -3.47 -13.35
CA LYS A 457 22.67 -4.74 -13.48
C LYS A 457 22.43 -5.63 -12.25
N PRO A 458 21.18 -6.06 -12.00
CA PRO A 458 20.84 -6.83 -10.80
C PRO A 458 21.52 -8.21 -10.83
N VAL A 459 22.14 -8.61 -9.71
CA VAL A 459 22.62 -9.97 -9.49
C VAL A 459 21.55 -10.74 -8.75
N LEU A 460 20.79 -11.56 -9.49
CA LEU A 460 19.55 -12.20 -8.99
C LEU A 460 19.77 -13.58 -8.35
N ARG A 461 20.99 -14.12 -8.40
CA ARG A 461 21.31 -15.43 -7.85
C ARG A 461 22.74 -15.48 -7.32
N TYR A 462 22.97 -16.32 -6.32
CA TYR A 462 24.31 -16.67 -5.89
C TYR A 462 24.96 -17.60 -6.94
N ILE A 463 26.15 -17.22 -7.42
CA ILE A 463 26.87 -17.98 -8.45
C ILE A 463 28.13 -18.68 -7.90
N GLY A 464 28.45 -18.47 -6.60
CA GLY A 464 29.71 -18.93 -5.99
C GLY A 464 30.91 -18.11 -6.49
N GLU A 465 32.02 -18.18 -5.78
CA GLU A 465 33.34 -17.84 -6.30
C GLU A 465 33.96 -19.04 -7.02
#